data_4ed42e087f5cebfeba9781592dba6220
#
_entry.id   4ed42e087f5cebfeba9781592dba6220
#
_cell.length_a   1.000
_cell.length_b   1.000
_cell.length_c   1.000
_cell.angle_alpha   90.00
_cell.angle_beta   90.00
_cell.angle_gamma   90.00
#
_symmetry.space_group_name_H-M   'P 1'
#
loop_
_entity.id
_entity.type
_entity.pdbx_description
1 polymer ?
#
loop_
_entity_poly.entity_id
_entity_poly.type
_entity_poly.pdbx_seq_one_letter_code
_entity_poly.pdbx_strand_id
1 'polypeptide(L)'
;MCAKHNRRNAMPAATTTIGIIGAGHIGSQLARLAVASGYNVVISNSRGPETLSALIAELGPKARAATAVDAAKAGDIVVVSVPLKNYRKVPVQPLAGKVVIDTNNYYPQRDGHIPELDNESTTTAELLQAHLPTSKVVKAFNHIYAAELTTHGQPPGTKNRRALAIAGDDKDAKAIVTHLIDQFGFDTVDAGPLKEGWRIQRDTPGYGPRRTADELRQDLAAAKRYADK
;
A
#
# COMPACT_ATOMS: atom_id res chain seq x y z
N MET A 1 -21.47 20.92 15.75
CA MET A 1 -20.89 19.88 16.62
C MET A 1 -19.62 19.38 16.00
N CYS A 2 -18.47 19.74 16.57
CA CYS A 2 -17.15 19.42 16.02
C CYS A 2 -16.85 17.96 16.32
N ALA A 3 -16.69 17.13 15.29
CA ALA A 3 -16.30 15.72 15.43
C ALA A 3 -14.90 15.67 16.06
N LYS A 4 -14.82 15.18 17.30
CA LYS A 4 -13.56 14.85 17.97
C LYS A 4 -12.93 13.69 17.20
N HIS A 5 -12.01 13.98 16.29
CA HIS A 5 -11.18 12.98 15.64
C HIS A 5 -10.48 12.12 16.70
N ASN A 6 -10.71 10.84 16.61
CA ASN A 6 -10.20 9.83 17.53
C ASN A 6 -8.67 9.69 17.36
N ARG A 7 -7.89 10.49 18.11
CA ARG A 7 -6.41 10.49 18.08
C ARG A 7 -5.78 9.24 18.72
N ARG A 8 -6.56 8.22 19.10
CA ARG A 8 -6.07 7.09 19.90
C ARG A 8 -5.26 6.05 19.12
N ASN A 9 -5.30 6.04 17.78
CA ASN A 9 -4.61 5.03 16.95
C ASN A 9 -3.47 5.59 16.09
N ALA A 10 -3.10 6.86 16.24
CA ALA A 10 -2.00 7.44 15.48
C ALA A 10 -0.66 7.10 16.14
N MET A 11 0.11 6.23 15.49
CA MET A 11 1.49 5.96 15.91
C MET A 11 2.36 7.17 15.59
N PRO A 12 3.19 7.68 16.56
CA PRO A 12 4.05 8.84 16.30
C PRO A 12 5.09 8.52 15.20
N ALA A 13 5.14 9.34 14.15
CA ALA A 13 6.03 9.09 13.01
C ALA A 13 7.51 8.94 13.43
N ALA A 14 7.98 9.76 14.37
CA ALA A 14 9.38 9.76 14.81
C ALA A 14 9.86 8.44 15.44
N THR A 15 8.96 7.63 15.98
CA THR A 15 9.28 6.33 16.61
C THR A 15 8.78 5.13 15.81
N THR A 16 7.96 5.36 14.78
CA THR A 16 7.38 4.30 13.96
C THR A 16 8.32 3.95 12.81
N THR A 17 8.51 2.66 12.59
CA THR A 17 9.27 2.13 11.47
C THR A 17 8.34 1.56 10.40
N ILE A 18 8.53 1.97 9.16
CA ILE A 18 7.89 1.35 8.00
C ILE A 18 8.85 0.36 7.38
N GLY A 19 8.50 -0.92 7.43
CA GLY A 19 9.19 -1.99 6.72
C GLY A 19 8.70 -2.03 5.27
N ILE A 20 9.60 -2.13 4.29
CA ILE A 20 9.22 -2.19 2.87
C ILE A 20 9.85 -3.42 2.23
N ILE A 21 9.01 -4.33 1.78
CA ILE A 21 9.40 -5.53 1.04
C ILE A 21 9.19 -5.26 -0.45
N GLY A 22 10.28 -4.93 -1.14
CA GLY A 22 10.29 -4.57 -2.55
C GLY A 22 10.63 -3.09 -2.78
N ALA A 23 11.84 -2.82 -3.27
CA ALA A 23 12.35 -1.49 -3.62
C ALA A 23 12.21 -1.20 -5.12
N GLY A 24 11.06 -1.55 -5.69
CA GLY A 24 10.67 -1.18 -7.06
C GLY A 24 10.15 0.26 -7.14
N HIS A 25 9.49 0.59 -8.26
CA HIS A 25 8.97 1.95 -8.49
C HIS A 25 8.07 2.46 -7.35
N ILE A 26 7.10 1.67 -6.90
CA ILE A 26 6.19 2.06 -5.81
C ILE A 26 6.92 2.03 -4.46
N GLY A 27 7.62 0.95 -4.13
CA GLY A 27 8.27 0.80 -2.82
C GLY A 27 9.33 1.88 -2.54
N SER A 28 10.12 2.28 -3.54
CA SER A 28 11.10 3.37 -3.39
C SER A 28 10.44 4.73 -3.20
N GLN A 29 9.32 5.02 -3.87
CA GLN A 29 8.58 6.27 -3.67
C GLN A 29 7.90 6.31 -2.31
N LEU A 30 7.34 5.20 -1.84
CA LEU A 30 6.78 5.11 -0.48
C LEU A 30 7.87 5.28 0.59
N ALA A 31 9.10 4.79 0.34
CA ALA A 31 10.23 5.05 1.23
C ALA A 31 10.56 6.54 1.32
N ARG A 32 10.57 7.28 0.18
CA ARG A 32 10.79 8.74 0.15
C ARG A 32 9.71 9.47 0.94
N LEU A 33 8.44 9.15 0.71
CA LEU A 33 7.32 9.74 1.44
C LEU A 33 7.40 9.47 2.95
N ALA A 34 7.72 8.23 3.32
CA ALA A 34 7.85 7.83 4.72
C ALA A 34 8.96 8.63 5.43
N VAL A 35 10.14 8.71 4.84
CA VAL A 35 11.26 9.50 5.40
C VAL A 35 10.91 10.99 5.47
N ALA A 36 10.33 11.55 4.40
CA ALA A 36 9.89 12.95 4.37
C ALA A 36 8.82 13.26 5.43
N SER A 37 7.97 12.28 5.75
CA SER A 37 6.95 12.36 6.81
C SER A 37 7.50 12.04 8.21
N GLY A 38 8.81 11.81 8.35
CA GLY A 38 9.46 11.62 9.64
C GLY A 38 9.57 10.18 10.13
N TYR A 39 9.10 9.19 9.39
CA TYR A 39 9.20 7.77 9.73
C TYR A 39 10.63 7.23 9.57
N ASN A 40 10.95 6.18 10.33
CA ASN A 40 12.09 5.33 10.04
C ASN A 40 11.70 4.33 8.94
N VAL A 41 12.66 3.97 8.07
CA VAL A 41 12.43 3.05 6.96
C VAL A 41 13.45 1.92 6.98
N VAL A 42 12.95 0.70 6.84
CA VAL A 42 13.79 -0.49 6.58
C VAL A 42 13.30 -1.12 5.28
N ILE A 43 14.11 -1.04 4.23
CA ILE A 43 13.71 -1.42 2.88
C ILE A 43 14.53 -2.59 2.35
N SER A 44 13.89 -3.48 1.62
CA SER A 44 14.50 -4.67 1.02
C SER A 44 14.17 -4.80 -0.45
N ASN A 45 14.99 -5.55 -1.16
CA ASN A 45 14.72 -6.05 -2.49
C ASN A 45 15.15 -7.51 -2.63
N SER A 46 14.96 -8.11 -3.81
CA SER A 46 15.30 -9.51 -4.08
C SER A 46 16.79 -9.73 -4.42
N ARG A 47 17.58 -8.67 -4.59
CA ARG A 47 18.98 -8.74 -5.03
C ARG A 47 19.98 -8.59 -3.88
N GLY A 48 19.51 -8.22 -2.70
CA GLY A 48 20.34 -8.00 -1.51
C GLY A 48 20.46 -6.52 -1.10
N PRO A 49 20.68 -6.26 0.21
CA PRO A 49 20.74 -4.91 0.78
C PRO A 49 21.82 -4.01 0.15
N GLU A 50 22.94 -4.59 -0.25
CA GLU A 50 24.08 -3.90 -0.86
C GLU A 50 23.71 -3.19 -2.17
N THR A 51 22.71 -3.71 -2.91
CA THR A 51 22.21 -3.11 -4.16
C THR A 51 21.37 -1.86 -3.93
N LEU A 52 21.05 -1.53 -2.69
CA LEU A 52 20.22 -0.38 -2.30
C LEU A 52 21.04 0.81 -1.79
N SER A 53 22.38 0.74 -1.81
CA SER A 53 23.27 1.77 -1.26
C SER A 53 22.96 3.17 -1.77
N ALA A 54 22.73 3.34 -3.06
CA ALA A 54 22.39 4.63 -3.66
C ALA A 54 21.04 5.18 -3.13
N LEU A 55 20.01 4.34 -3.02
CA LEU A 55 18.72 4.72 -2.47
C LEU A 55 18.86 5.10 -0.99
N ILE A 56 19.61 4.35 -0.21
CA ILE A 56 19.82 4.65 1.22
C ILE A 56 20.59 5.98 1.40
N ALA A 57 21.60 6.24 0.57
CA ALA A 57 22.32 7.51 0.59
C ALA A 57 21.39 8.70 0.28
N GLU A 58 20.47 8.54 -0.66
CA GLU A 58 19.45 9.55 -0.98
C GLU A 58 18.46 9.76 0.19
N LEU A 59 17.97 8.68 0.80
CA LEU A 59 16.98 8.73 1.88
C LEU A 59 17.54 9.25 3.19
N GLY A 60 18.85 9.13 3.41
CA GLY A 60 19.52 9.64 4.61
C GLY A 60 19.37 8.75 5.85
N PRO A 61 19.68 9.30 7.06
CA PRO A 61 19.93 8.52 8.27
C PRO A 61 18.70 7.80 8.84
N LYS A 62 17.50 8.13 8.40
CA LYS A 62 16.25 7.46 8.82
C LYS A 62 15.98 6.17 8.04
N ALA A 63 16.75 5.87 7.01
CA ALA A 63 16.56 4.70 6.18
C ALA A 63 17.77 3.74 6.27
N ARG A 64 17.48 2.45 6.20
CA ARG A 64 18.49 1.41 6.02
C ARG A 64 18.00 0.30 5.12
N ALA A 65 18.91 -0.31 4.39
CA ALA A 65 18.65 -1.53 3.63
C ALA A 65 18.73 -2.76 4.54
N ALA A 66 17.93 -3.78 4.22
CA ALA A 66 17.91 -5.03 4.94
C ALA A 66 17.42 -6.19 4.05
N THR A 67 17.42 -7.41 4.59
CA THR A 67 16.71 -8.54 3.97
C THR A 67 15.20 -8.37 4.10
N ALA A 68 14.41 -9.09 3.31
CA ALA A 68 12.95 -9.06 3.44
C ALA A 68 12.47 -9.48 4.83
N VAL A 69 13.13 -10.46 5.44
CA VAL A 69 12.85 -10.93 6.81
C VAL A 69 13.13 -9.84 7.83
N ASP A 70 14.26 -9.14 7.71
CA ASP A 70 14.63 -8.09 8.66
C ASP A 70 13.79 -6.81 8.47
N ALA A 71 13.42 -6.48 7.23
CA ALA A 71 12.46 -5.40 6.97
C ALA A 71 11.09 -5.71 7.56
N ALA A 72 10.61 -6.96 7.41
CA ALA A 72 9.37 -7.42 8.01
C ALA A 72 9.41 -7.39 9.55
N LYS A 73 10.52 -7.82 10.16
CA LYS A 73 10.71 -7.78 11.62
C LYS A 73 10.72 -6.36 12.16
N ALA A 74 11.47 -5.46 11.51
CA ALA A 74 11.69 -4.09 11.97
C ALA A 74 10.46 -3.19 11.81
N GLY A 75 9.62 -3.44 10.79
CA GLY A 75 8.46 -2.60 10.51
C GLY A 75 7.34 -2.77 11.54
N ASP A 76 6.83 -1.66 12.07
CA ASP A 76 5.56 -1.60 12.81
C ASP A 76 4.39 -1.69 11.83
N ILE A 77 4.54 -1.08 10.67
CA ILE A 77 3.69 -1.21 9.48
C ILE A 77 4.58 -1.74 8.36
N VAL A 78 4.10 -2.71 7.58
CA VAL A 78 4.91 -3.28 6.50
C VAL A 78 4.21 -3.12 5.15
N VAL A 79 4.95 -2.59 4.18
CA VAL A 79 4.50 -2.47 2.79
C VAL A 79 5.03 -3.65 1.98
N VAL A 80 4.15 -4.34 1.28
CA VAL A 80 4.49 -5.37 0.29
C VAL A 80 4.32 -4.79 -1.11
N SER A 81 5.44 -4.62 -1.81
CA SER A 81 5.52 -4.02 -3.14
C SER A 81 6.39 -4.87 -4.07
N VAL A 82 5.93 -6.08 -4.36
CA VAL A 82 6.63 -7.08 -5.18
C VAL A 82 5.81 -7.43 -6.42
N PRO A 83 6.42 -7.95 -7.51
CA PRO A 83 5.65 -8.59 -8.56
C PRO A 83 4.76 -9.69 -7.97
N LEU A 84 3.48 -9.75 -8.37
CA LEU A 84 2.50 -10.63 -7.73
C LEU A 84 2.95 -12.09 -7.71
N LYS A 85 3.58 -12.60 -8.76
CA LYS A 85 4.15 -13.96 -8.82
C LYS A 85 5.07 -14.31 -7.65
N ASN A 86 5.57 -13.30 -6.93
CA ASN A 86 6.48 -13.48 -5.79
C ASN A 86 5.79 -13.35 -4.42
N TYR A 87 4.47 -13.15 -4.36
CA TYR A 87 3.78 -12.91 -3.09
C TYR A 87 4.01 -14.03 -2.06
N ARG A 88 4.16 -15.28 -2.51
CA ARG A 88 4.42 -16.44 -1.64
C ARG A 88 5.84 -16.46 -1.03
N LYS A 89 6.74 -15.59 -1.51
CA LYS A 89 8.09 -15.39 -0.93
C LYS A 89 8.11 -14.36 0.19
N VAL A 90 7.01 -13.65 0.42
CA VAL A 90 6.88 -12.72 1.53
C VAL A 90 6.95 -13.50 2.85
N PRO A 91 7.81 -13.10 3.80
CA PRO A 91 8.00 -13.85 5.05
C PRO A 91 6.74 -13.79 5.92
N VAL A 92 6.23 -14.94 6.35
CA VAL A 92 4.96 -15.05 7.11
C VAL A 92 5.16 -14.72 8.59
N GLN A 93 6.08 -15.41 9.26
CA GLN A 93 6.24 -15.31 10.72
C GLN A 93 6.54 -13.89 11.23
N PRO A 94 7.45 -13.11 10.60
CA PRO A 94 7.74 -11.76 11.05
C PRO A 94 6.57 -10.77 10.89
N LEU A 95 5.56 -11.12 10.10
CA LEU A 95 4.39 -10.29 9.81
C LEU A 95 3.16 -10.64 10.67
N ALA A 96 3.25 -11.67 11.50
CA ALA A 96 2.13 -12.07 12.35
C ALA A 96 1.62 -10.92 13.22
N GLY A 97 0.31 -10.66 13.16
CA GLY A 97 -0.36 -9.58 13.89
C GLY A 97 -0.14 -8.15 13.37
N LYS A 98 0.72 -7.96 12.37
CA LYS A 98 1.07 -6.63 11.84
C LYS A 98 0.07 -6.14 10.80
N VAL A 99 0.00 -4.82 10.66
CA VAL A 99 -0.64 -4.17 9.52
C VAL A 99 0.27 -4.31 8.30
N VAL A 100 -0.28 -4.90 7.23
CA VAL A 100 0.43 -5.11 5.97
C VAL A 100 -0.30 -4.38 4.85
N ILE A 101 0.39 -3.45 4.21
CA ILE A 101 -0.13 -2.71 3.05
C ILE A 101 0.22 -3.48 1.79
N ASP A 102 -0.79 -3.90 1.04
CA ASP A 102 -0.64 -4.54 -0.26
C ASP A 102 -0.73 -3.52 -1.39
N THR A 103 0.36 -3.33 -2.13
CA THR A 103 0.40 -2.46 -3.31
C THR A 103 0.39 -3.23 -4.63
N ASN A 104 0.23 -4.55 -4.59
CA ASN A 104 0.42 -5.40 -5.75
C ASN A 104 -0.74 -5.29 -6.75
N ASN A 105 -0.42 -5.47 -8.01
CA ASN A 105 -1.38 -5.62 -9.10
C ASN A 105 -1.06 -6.88 -9.89
N TYR A 106 -2.08 -7.46 -10.51
CA TYR A 106 -1.95 -8.62 -11.37
C TYR A 106 -1.74 -8.19 -12.83
N TYR A 107 -0.65 -8.67 -13.42
CA TYR A 107 -0.33 -8.52 -14.84
C TYR A 107 0.02 -9.90 -15.39
N PRO A 108 -0.90 -10.62 -16.09
CA PRO A 108 -0.64 -11.98 -16.58
C PRO A 108 0.65 -12.10 -17.41
N GLN A 109 0.99 -11.05 -18.19
CA GLN A 109 2.20 -11.02 -19.02
C GLN A 109 3.50 -11.04 -18.19
N ARG A 110 3.46 -10.52 -16.95
CA ARG A 110 4.60 -10.48 -16.02
C ARG A 110 4.58 -11.63 -15.03
N ASP A 111 3.38 -11.93 -14.51
CA ASP A 111 3.19 -12.80 -13.34
C ASP A 111 2.87 -14.25 -13.73
N GLY A 112 2.53 -14.51 -15.01
CA GLY A 112 1.91 -15.73 -15.46
C GLY A 112 0.41 -15.78 -15.14
N HIS A 113 -0.28 -16.78 -15.67
CA HIS A 113 -1.70 -16.98 -15.38
C HIS A 113 -1.91 -17.54 -13.98
N ILE A 114 -2.80 -16.91 -13.23
CA ILE A 114 -3.25 -17.34 -11.91
C ILE A 114 -4.75 -17.61 -12.04
N PRO A 115 -5.18 -18.88 -12.07
CA PRO A 115 -6.56 -19.24 -12.42
C PRO A 115 -7.62 -18.55 -11.57
N GLU A 116 -7.36 -18.36 -10.27
CA GLU A 116 -8.29 -17.73 -9.33
C GLU A 116 -8.43 -16.21 -9.58
N LEU A 117 -7.43 -15.58 -10.19
CA LEU A 117 -7.52 -14.17 -10.61
C LEU A 117 -8.07 -14.04 -12.02
N ASP A 118 -7.77 -14.99 -12.90
CA ASP A 118 -8.30 -15.00 -14.28
C ASP A 118 -9.81 -15.21 -14.30
N ASN A 119 -10.35 -16.03 -13.39
CA ASN A 119 -11.79 -16.26 -13.23
C ASN A 119 -12.46 -15.34 -12.19
N GLU A 120 -11.69 -14.38 -11.63
CA GLU A 120 -12.17 -13.38 -10.65
C GLU A 120 -12.81 -13.96 -9.37
N SER A 121 -12.48 -15.20 -9.00
CA SER A 121 -12.98 -15.82 -7.75
C SER A 121 -12.33 -15.25 -6.49
N THR A 122 -11.19 -14.55 -6.64
CA THR A 122 -10.47 -13.86 -5.57
C THR A 122 -9.84 -12.55 -6.08
N THR A 123 -9.18 -11.83 -5.19
CA THR A 123 -8.40 -10.61 -5.51
C THR A 123 -6.93 -10.80 -5.17
N THR A 124 -6.05 -9.95 -5.68
CA THR A 124 -4.63 -9.97 -5.35
C THR A 124 -4.37 -9.83 -3.85
N ALA A 125 -5.17 -8.99 -3.19
CA ALA A 125 -5.04 -8.75 -1.76
C ALA A 125 -5.55 -9.92 -0.90
N GLU A 126 -6.60 -10.61 -1.33
CA GLU A 126 -7.07 -11.84 -0.68
C GLU A 126 -6.06 -12.97 -0.82
N LEU A 127 -5.35 -13.09 -1.96
CA LEU A 127 -4.25 -14.05 -2.11
C LEU A 127 -3.11 -13.75 -1.11
N LEU A 128 -2.75 -12.48 -0.94
CA LEU A 128 -1.74 -12.09 0.05
C LEU A 128 -2.25 -12.34 1.48
N GLN A 129 -3.52 -12.03 1.78
CA GLN A 129 -4.10 -12.31 3.10
C GLN A 129 -4.14 -13.81 3.42
N ALA A 130 -4.47 -14.65 2.43
CA ALA A 130 -4.44 -16.11 2.60
C ALA A 130 -3.01 -16.63 2.88
N HIS A 131 -1.99 -16.02 2.25
CA HIS A 131 -0.59 -16.33 2.52
C HIS A 131 -0.13 -15.82 3.90
N LEU A 132 -0.69 -14.71 4.39
CA LEU A 132 -0.37 -14.06 5.66
C LEU A 132 -1.60 -14.13 6.62
N PRO A 133 -1.99 -15.33 7.09
CA PRO A 133 -3.31 -15.54 7.70
C PRO A 133 -3.51 -14.80 9.03
N THR A 134 -2.43 -14.41 9.71
CA THR A 134 -2.47 -13.69 10.99
C THR A 134 -2.15 -12.21 10.87
N SER A 135 -1.81 -11.73 9.66
CA SER A 135 -1.59 -10.30 9.40
C SER A 135 -2.92 -9.61 9.10
N LYS A 136 -2.92 -8.28 9.19
CA LYS A 136 -4.06 -7.44 8.85
C LYS A 136 -3.78 -6.74 7.53
N VAL A 137 -4.18 -7.35 6.42
CA VAL A 137 -3.87 -6.83 5.08
C VAL A 137 -4.83 -5.70 4.72
N VAL A 138 -4.26 -4.60 4.22
CA VAL A 138 -4.99 -3.46 3.65
C VAL A 138 -4.45 -3.20 2.25
N LYS A 139 -5.33 -3.27 1.26
CA LYS A 139 -5.05 -2.85 -0.12
C LYS A 139 -4.93 -1.34 -0.18
N ALA A 140 -3.80 -0.80 -0.67
CA ALA A 140 -3.60 0.63 -0.85
C ALA A 140 -2.45 0.92 -1.84
N PHE A 141 -2.39 2.14 -2.38
CA PHE A 141 -1.33 2.65 -3.27
C PHE A 141 -1.14 1.89 -4.59
N ASN A 142 -2.00 0.95 -4.92
CA ASN A 142 -1.88 0.14 -6.14
C ASN A 142 -2.44 0.82 -7.40
N HIS A 143 -3.19 1.93 -7.25
CA HIS A 143 -3.90 2.61 -8.34
C HIS A 143 -3.41 4.04 -8.59
N ILE A 144 -2.20 4.37 -8.18
CA ILE A 144 -1.50 5.63 -8.44
C ILE A 144 -0.19 5.35 -9.17
N TYR A 145 0.20 6.20 -10.13
CA TYR A 145 1.50 6.10 -10.77
C TYR A 145 2.62 6.45 -9.78
N ALA A 146 3.73 5.72 -9.85
CA ALA A 146 4.82 5.84 -8.87
C ALA A 146 5.33 7.29 -8.73
N ALA A 147 5.58 7.99 -9.85
CA ALA A 147 6.06 9.37 -9.83
C ALA A 147 5.08 10.34 -9.15
N GLU A 148 3.79 10.06 -9.20
CA GLU A 148 2.75 10.92 -8.65
C GLU A 148 2.64 10.81 -7.12
N LEU A 149 3.17 9.74 -6.52
CA LEU A 149 3.22 9.58 -5.07
C LEU A 149 3.97 10.73 -4.40
N THR A 150 5.11 11.14 -4.97
CA THR A 150 5.95 12.21 -4.39
C THR A 150 5.66 13.60 -4.95
N THR A 151 4.81 13.72 -5.98
CA THR A 151 4.52 15.01 -6.65
C THR A 151 3.09 15.50 -6.47
N HIS A 152 2.13 14.63 -6.14
CA HIS A 152 0.71 14.99 -6.02
C HIS A 152 0.23 15.14 -4.57
N GLY A 153 1.08 14.90 -3.57
CA GLY A 153 0.75 15.12 -2.17
C GLY A 153 0.46 16.60 -1.89
N GLN A 154 -0.59 16.87 -1.12
CA GLN A 154 -1.03 18.22 -0.73
C GLN A 154 -1.39 18.26 0.76
N PRO A 155 -1.29 19.43 1.43
CA PRO A 155 -1.69 19.57 2.82
C PRO A 155 -3.15 19.19 3.08
N PRO A 156 -3.50 18.73 4.28
CA PRO A 156 -4.88 18.48 4.67
C PRO A 156 -5.77 19.72 4.46
N GLY A 157 -7.00 19.52 3.99
CA GLY A 157 -7.96 20.60 3.72
C GLY A 157 -7.75 21.32 2.39
N THR A 158 -6.77 20.94 1.58
CA THR A 158 -6.61 21.50 0.23
C THR A 158 -7.83 21.13 -0.62
N LYS A 159 -8.40 22.16 -1.29
CA LYS A 159 -9.54 21.95 -2.20
C LYS A 159 -9.13 20.98 -3.33
N ASN A 160 -10.00 20.04 -3.63
CA ASN A 160 -9.77 19.01 -4.65
C ASN A 160 -8.49 18.21 -4.43
N ARG A 161 -8.13 17.96 -3.18
CA ARG A 161 -7.00 17.08 -2.81
C ARG A 161 -7.20 15.69 -3.45
N ARG A 162 -6.13 15.11 -3.99
CA ARG A 162 -6.19 13.76 -4.56
C ARG A 162 -6.55 12.75 -3.50
N ALA A 163 -7.45 11.83 -3.81
CA ALA A 163 -7.83 10.72 -2.96
C ALA A 163 -7.24 9.40 -3.45
N LEU A 164 -6.94 8.51 -2.49
CA LEU A 164 -6.56 7.13 -2.72
C LEU A 164 -7.57 6.20 -2.04
N ALA A 165 -7.91 5.10 -2.72
CA ALA A 165 -8.81 4.11 -2.16
C ALA A 165 -8.04 3.06 -1.35
N ILE A 166 -8.71 2.56 -0.30
CA ILE A 166 -8.26 1.40 0.48
C ILE A 166 -9.35 0.34 0.53
N ALA A 167 -8.95 -0.91 0.73
CA ALA A 167 -9.85 -2.00 1.08
C ALA A 167 -9.20 -2.89 2.14
N GLY A 168 -9.99 -3.37 3.11
CA GLY A 168 -9.47 -4.20 4.20
C GLY A 168 -10.57 -4.63 5.16
N ASP A 169 -10.33 -5.73 5.87
CA ASP A 169 -11.33 -6.31 6.76
C ASP A 169 -11.18 -5.82 8.22
N ASP A 170 -9.96 -5.44 8.63
CA ASP A 170 -9.68 -4.93 9.97
C ASP A 170 -9.83 -3.41 10.02
N LYS A 171 -10.75 -2.92 10.86
CA LYS A 171 -11.07 -1.48 10.97
C LYS A 171 -9.91 -0.65 11.52
N ASP A 172 -9.15 -1.20 12.48
CA ASP A 172 -8.02 -0.50 13.08
C ASP A 172 -6.85 -0.42 12.10
N ALA A 173 -6.59 -1.47 11.33
CA ALA A 173 -5.60 -1.46 10.26
C ALA A 173 -5.96 -0.43 9.18
N LYS A 174 -7.23 -0.36 8.75
CA LYS A 174 -7.69 0.67 7.82
C LYS A 174 -7.52 2.09 8.38
N ALA A 175 -7.78 2.30 9.66
CA ALA A 175 -7.60 3.60 10.30
C ALA A 175 -6.11 4.02 10.33
N ILE A 176 -5.20 3.08 10.62
CA ILE A 176 -3.75 3.31 10.57
C ILE A 176 -3.30 3.67 9.16
N VAL A 177 -3.75 2.93 8.14
CA VAL A 177 -3.39 3.20 6.74
C VAL A 177 -3.99 4.51 6.25
N THR A 178 -5.22 4.84 6.63
CA THR A 178 -5.85 6.13 6.33
C THR A 178 -5.03 7.30 6.91
N HIS A 179 -4.57 7.18 8.15
CA HIS A 179 -3.71 8.19 8.76
C HIS A 179 -2.38 8.35 8.01
N LEU A 180 -1.76 7.23 7.61
CA LEU A 180 -0.53 7.25 6.81
C LEU A 180 -0.74 7.93 5.45
N ILE A 181 -1.83 7.62 4.77
CA ILE A 181 -2.21 8.25 3.48
C ILE A 181 -2.39 9.76 3.65
N ASP A 182 -3.06 10.21 4.72
CA ASP A 182 -3.23 11.63 5.02
C ASP A 182 -1.90 12.34 5.26
N GLN A 183 -0.98 11.74 6.01
CA GLN A 183 0.37 12.27 6.22
C GLN A 183 1.19 12.32 4.92
N PHE A 184 0.95 11.42 3.98
CA PHE A 184 1.57 11.42 2.65
C PHE A 184 0.95 12.44 1.69
N GLY A 185 -0.09 13.14 2.11
CA GLY A 185 -0.67 14.24 1.35
C GLY A 185 -1.90 13.89 0.54
N PHE A 186 -2.60 12.79 0.84
CA PHE A 186 -3.76 12.32 0.08
C PHE A 186 -4.99 12.16 0.99
N ASP A 187 -6.17 12.35 0.40
CA ASP A 187 -7.42 11.92 1.02
C ASP A 187 -7.61 10.41 0.86
N THR A 188 -8.48 9.82 1.67
CA THR A 188 -8.76 8.38 1.62
C THR A 188 -10.23 8.11 1.34
N VAL A 189 -10.51 7.15 0.48
CA VAL A 189 -11.83 6.56 0.26
C VAL A 189 -11.79 5.09 0.63
N ASP A 190 -12.60 4.68 1.58
CA ASP A 190 -12.74 3.27 1.97
C ASP A 190 -13.68 2.56 0.99
N ALA A 191 -13.14 1.63 0.22
CA ALA A 191 -13.89 0.80 -0.72
C ALA A 191 -14.62 -0.38 -0.04
N GLY A 192 -14.37 -0.61 1.26
CA GLY A 192 -15.02 -1.68 2.02
C GLY A 192 -14.09 -2.83 2.41
N PRO A 193 -14.61 -4.08 2.45
CA PRO A 193 -13.83 -5.27 2.76
C PRO A 193 -12.70 -5.52 1.76
N LEU A 194 -11.72 -6.34 2.14
CA LEU A 194 -10.55 -6.65 1.30
C LEU A 194 -10.94 -7.18 -0.09
N LYS A 195 -12.02 -7.96 -0.16
CA LYS A 195 -12.59 -8.48 -1.41
C LYS A 195 -12.98 -7.38 -2.41
N GLU A 196 -13.27 -6.16 -1.96
CA GLU A 196 -13.63 -5.03 -2.85
C GLU A 196 -12.38 -4.38 -3.51
N GLY A 197 -11.18 -4.85 -3.20
CA GLY A 197 -9.94 -4.39 -3.81
C GLY A 197 -9.88 -4.52 -5.34
N TRP A 198 -10.75 -5.33 -5.95
CA TRP A 198 -10.89 -5.41 -7.39
C TRP A 198 -11.37 -4.10 -8.03
N ARG A 199 -12.10 -3.23 -7.29
CA ARG A 199 -12.63 -1.97 -7.81
C ARG A 199 -11.55 -0.93 -8.16
N ILE A 200 -10.33 -1.17 -7.70
CA ILE A 200 -9.15 -0.34 -7.97
C ILE A 200 -8.03 -1.14 -8.65
N GLN A 201 -8.37 -2.25 -9.29
CA GLN A 201 -7.42 -3.00 -10.11
C GLN A 201 -7.29 -2.38 -11.50
N ARG A 202 -6.31 -2.85 -12.26
CA ARG A 202 -6.10 -2.46 -13.66
C ARG A 202 -7.41 -2.53 -14.47
N ASP A 203 -7.58 -1.60 -15.39
CA ASP A 203 -8.74 -1.48 -16.30
C ASP A 203 -10.07 -1.11 -15.62
N THR A 204 -10.04 -0.67 -14.35
CA THR A 204 -11.19 -0.04 -13.69
C THR A 204 -11.08 1.49 -13.77
N PRO A 205 -12.22 2.24 -13.66
CA PRO A 205 -12.21 3.70 -13.77
C PRO A 205 -11.30 4.41 -12.77
N GLY A 206 -11.16 3.88 -11.54
CA GLY A 206 -10.33 4.44 -10.48
C GLY A 206 -8.84 4.11 -10.60
N TYR A 207 -8.41 3.31 -11.58
CA TYR A 207 -7.02 2.91 -11.71
C TYR A 207 -6.20 3.90 -12.53
N GLY A 208 -5.37 4.69 -11.87
CA GLY A 208 -4.42 5.62 -12.48
C GLY A 208 -4.82 7.10 -12.45
N PRO A 209 -6.04 7.50 -12.85
CA PRO A 209 -6.37 8.92 -12.96
C PRO A 209 -6.33 9.62 -11.60
N ARG A 210 -5.98 10.92 -11.64
CA ARG A 210 -6.11 11.78 -10.46
C ARG A 210 -7.59 12.01 -10.19
N ARG A 211 -8.04 11.67 -8.98
CA ARG A 211 -9.42 11.83 -8.52
C ARG A 211 -9.49 12.52 -7.17
N THR A 212 -10.49 13.35 -6.98
CA THR A 212 -10.97 13.77 -5.67
C THR A 212 -11.70 12.62 -4.97
N ALA A 213 -12.00 12.75 -3.69
CA ALA A 213 -12.73 11.71 -2.97
C ALA A 213 -14.10 11.40 -3.57
N ASP A 214 -14.83 12.42 -4.05
CA ASP A 214 -16.15 12.23 -4.64
C ASP A 214 -16.08 11.56 -6.01
N GLU A 215 -15.15 11.98 -6.88
CA GLU A 215 -14.90 11.34 -8.17
C GLU A 215 -14.46 9.89 -7.99
N LEU A 216 -13.59 9.62 -7.00
CA LEU A 216 -13.13 8.26 -6.73
C LEU A 216 -14.28 7.36 -6.24
N ARG A 217 -15.20 7.86 -5.41
CA ARG A 217 -16.41 7.12 -5.02
C ARG A 217 -17.28 6.76 -6.23
N GLN A 218 -17.42 7.69 -7.18
CA GLN A 218 -18.15 7.43 -8.43
C GLN A 218 -17.44 6.36 -9.26
N ASP A 219 -16.11 6.45 -9.41
CA ASP A 219 -15.34 5.45 -10.13
C ASP A 219 -15.43 4.06 -9.49
N LEU A 220 -15.37 3.97 -8.14
CA LEU A 220 -15.56 2.71 -7.41
C LEU A 220 -16.96 2.11 -7.65
N ALA A 221 -17.99 2.96 -7.67
CA ALA A 221 -19.37 2.51 -7.94
C ALA A 221 -19.56 2.06 -9.40
N ALA A 222 -18.88 2.70 -10.35
CA ALA A 222 -18.94 2.40 -11.78
C ALA A 222 -18.04 1.22 -12.21
N ALA A 223 -17.15 0.74 -11.31
CA ALA A 223 -16.24 -0.37 -11.63
C ALA A 223 -17.02 -1.63 -12.00
N LYS A 224 -16.56 -2.32 -13.05
CA LYS A 224 -17.09 -3.59 -13.52
C LYS A 224 -16.00 -4.65 -13.51
N ARG A 225 -16.38 -5.87 -13.20
CA ARG A 225 -15.51 -7.04 -13.35
C ARG A 225 -15.20 -7.30 -14.82
N TYR A 226 -14.15 -8.04 -15.13
CA TYR A 226 -13.83 -8.40 -16.53
C TYR A 226 -14.94 -9.26 -17.14
N ALA A 227 -15.55 -10.14 -16.33
CA ALA A 227 -16.68 -10.97 -16.74
C ALA A 227 -17.95 -10.15 -17.10
N ASP A 228 -18.05 -8.89 -16.63
CA ASP A 228 -19.21 -8.01 -16.83
C ASP A 228 -18.97 -6.99 -17.97
N LYS A 229 -17.83 -7.07 -18.67
CA LYS A 229 -17.45 -6.23 -19.81
C LYS A 229 -17.73 -6.94 -21.12
#